data_02fbbf350ca0ab16d1977499caa5d956
#
_entry.id   02fbbf350ca0ab16d1977499caa5d956
#
_cell.length_a   1.000
_cell.length_b   1.000
_cell.length_c   1.000
_cell.angle_alpha   90.00
_cell.angle_beta   90.00
_cell.angle_gamma   90.00
#
_symmetry.space_group_name_H-M   'P 1'
#
loop_
_entity.id
_entity.type
_entity.pdbx_description
1 polymer ?
#
loop_
_entity_poly.entity_id
_entity_poly.type
_entity_poly.pdbx_seq_one_letter_code
_entity_poly.pdbx_strand_id
1 'polypeptide(L)'
;ISIIEKIITEIKKATCTKIIYEAMDKLKAKTDKDPLEVLLKALDNVKPVVEVKSRRVGGATYQVPVEIRDSRREALAMRWIIEAARKRSGHGMADTLSAELLDAFNNTGTAFKKKEDTHKMAEANKAFAHYRW
;
A
#
# COMPACT_ATOMS: atom_id res chain seq x y z
N ILE A 1 -3.31 4.55 -15.93
CA ILE A 1 -4.73 4.95 -15.97
C ILE A 1 -5.59 3.96 -15.16
N SER A 2 -5.48 2.65 -15.41
CA SER A 2 -6.23 1.65 -14.64
C SER A 2 -5.92 1.69 -13.14
N ILE A 3 -4.70 2.01 -12.77
CA ILE A 3 -4.30 2.15 -11.36
C ILE A 3 -4.98 3.37 -10.72
N ILE A 4 -5.06 4.48 -11.45
CA ILE A 4 -5.76 5.68 -10.97
C ILE A 4 -7.24 5.37 -10.77
N GLU A 5 -7.87 4.68 -11.72
CA GLU A 5 -9.26 4.25 -11.61
C GLU A 5 -9.50 3.34 -10.41
N LYS A 6 -8.59 2.40 -10.15
CA LYS A 6 -8.68 1.52 -8.98
C LYS A 6 -8.58 2.30 -7.68
N ILE A 7 -7.70 3.29 -7.59
CA ILE A 7 -7.58 4.15 -6.41
C ILE A 7 -8.89 4.92 -6.19
N ILE A 8 -9.46 5.49 -7.24
CA ILE A 8 -10.73 6.21 -7.20
C ILE A 8 -11.84 5.29 -6.69
N THR A 9 -11.91 4.07 -7.23
CA THR A 9 -12.90 3.07 -6.81
C THR A 9 -12.75 2.70 -5.34
N GLU A 10 -11.54 2.52 -4.87
CA GLU A 10 -11.27 2.19 -3.45
C GLU A 10 -11.74 3.30 -2.51
N ILE A 11 -11.59 4.53 -2.91
CA ILE A 11 -12.02 5.66 -2.10
C ILE A 11 -13.55 5.87 -2.18
N LYS A 12 -14.18 5.50 -3.30
CA LYS A 12 -15.64 5.53 -3.53
C LYS A 12 -16.32 6.89 -3.30
N LYS A 13 -15.66 7.98 -3.69
CA LYS A 13 -16.20 9.32 -3.49
C LYS A 13 -16.06 10.15 -4.76
N ALA A 14 -17.10 10.91 -5.10
CA ALA A 14 -17.08 11.79 -6.28
C ALA A 14 -15.93 12.81 -6.25
N THR A 15 -15.54 13.26 -5.07
CA THR A 15 -14.43 14.21 -4.90
C THR A 15 -13.05 13.57 -5.07
N CYS A 16 -12.98 12.26 -5.14
CA CYS A 16 -11.70 11.54 -5.19
C CYS A 16 -10.92 11.81 -6.46
N THR A 17 -11.59 11.95 -7.59
CA THR A 17 -10.94 12.29 -8.84
C THR A 17 -10.16 13.58 -8.70
N LYS A 18 -10.79 14.60 -8.10
CA LYS A 18 -10.15 15.89 -7.86
C LYS A 18 -8.96 15.75 -6.91
N ILE A 19 -9.11 14.99 -5.84
CA ILE A 19 -8.04 14.76 -4.87
C ILE A 19 -6.84 14.07 -5.54
N ILE A 20 -7.08 13.06 -6.36
CA ILE A 20 -6.01 12.35 -7.07
C ILE A 20 -5.27 13.29 -8.02
N TYR A 21 -5.97 14.08 -8.81
CA TYR A 21 -5.33 15.01 -9.73
C TYR A 21 -4.56 16.11 -8.99
N GLU A 22 -5.10 16.62 -7.90
CA GLU A 22 -4.38 17.59 -7.06
C GLU A 22 -3.13 16.98 -6.44
N ALA A 23 -3.20 15.74 -6.01
CA ALA A 23 -2.04 15.03 -5.48
C ALA A 23 -0.96 14.85 -6.55
N MET A 24 -1.36 14.53 -7.78
CA MET A 24 -0.43 14.41 -8.90
C MET A 24 0.25 15.73 -9.23
N ASP A 25 -0.51 16.85 -9.21
CA ASP A 25 0.04 18.18 -9.43
C ASP A 25 1.05 18.55 -8.34
N LYS A 26 0.75 18.20 -7.09
CA LYS A 26 1.67 18.44 -5.97
C LYS A 26 2.95 17.59 -6.09
N LEU A 27 2.84 16.37 -6.57
CA LEU A 27 4.00 15.52 -6.82
C LEU A 27 4.88 16.14 -7.92
N LYS A 28 4.28 16.62 -8.99
CA LYS A 28 5.00 17.26 -10.08
C LYS A 28 5.75 18.51 -9.60
N ALA A 29 5.15 19.27 -8.69
CA ALA A 29 5.77 20.46 -8.10
C ALA A 29 6.94 20.10 -7.18
N LYS A 30 6.87 18.96 -6.50
CA LYS A 30 7.90 18.50 -5.55
C LYS A 30 9.06 17.75 -6.20
N THR A 31 8.82 17.15 -7.36
CA THR A 31 9.82 16.37 -8.08
C THR A 31 9.81 16.79 -9.55
N ASP A 32 10.94 16.64 -10.23
CA ASP A 32 11.04 16.88 -11.68
C ASP A 32 10.60 15.66 -12.49
N LYS A 33 10.10 14.63 -11.84
CA LYS A 33 9.69 13.38 -12.46
C LYS A 33 8.21 13.38 -12.81
N ASP A 34 7.85 12.53 -13.78
CA ASP A 34 6.46 12.30 -14.13
C ASP A 34 5.68 11.79 -12.92
N PRO A 35 4.59 12.48 -12.52
CA PRO A 35 3.79 12.02 -11.37
C PRO A 35 3.30 10.59 -11.49
N LEU A 36 2.98 10.12 -12.70
CA LEU A 36 2.54 8.76 -12.93
C LEU A 36 3.65 7.74 -12.64
N GLU A 37 4.89 8.04 -13.02
CA GLU A 37 6.04 7.20 -12.69
C GLU A 37 6.24 7.12 -11.18
N VAL A 38 6.11 8.25 -10.48
CA VAL A 38 6.25 8.28 -9.02
C VAL A 38 5.16 7.43 -8.37
N LEU A 39 3.93 7.54 -8.84
CA LEU A 39 2.81 6.73 -8.35
C LEU A 39 3.05 5.24 -8.55
N LEU A 40 3.42 4.84 -9.77
CA LEU A 40 3.65 3.43 -10.10
C LEU A 40 4.78 2.84 -9.26
N LYS A 41 5.89 3.56 -9.15
CA LYS A 41 7.02 3.09 -8.36
C LYS A 41 6.71 3.06 -6.86
N ALA A 42 5.96 4.03 -6.36
CA ALA A 42 5.52 4.02 -4.96
C ALA A 42 4.67 2.79 -4.67
N LEU A 43 3.74 2.46 -5.55
CA LEU A 43 2.93 1.25 -5.41
C LEU A 43 3.79 -0.02 -5.44
N ASP A 44 4.74 -0.11 -6.38
CA ASP A 44 5.64 -1.25 -6.46
C ASP A 44 6.47 -1.42 -5.19
N ASN A 45 6.93 -0.31 -4.61
CA ASN A 45 7.73 -0.35 -3.38
C ASN A 45 6.91 -0.81 -2.17
N VAL A 46 5.61 -0.58 -2.19
CA VAL A 46 4.70 -0.94 -1.09
C VAL A 46 4.06 -2.32 -1.27
N LYS A 47 4.01 -2.85 -2.48
CA LYS A 47 3.40 -4.16 -2.75
C LYS A 47 4.05 -5.27 -1.93
N PRO A 48 3.28 -5.96 -1.07
CA PRO A 48 3.84 -7.11 -0.33
C PRO A 48 3.85 -8.36 -1.20
N VAL A 49 4.82 -9.24 -0.99
CA VAL A 49 4.92 -10.52 -1.69
C VAL A 49 4.24 -11.62 -0.89
N VAL A 50 4.31 -11.52 0.44
CA VAL A 50 3.72 -12.50 1.34
C VAL A 50 2.93 -11.78 2.43
N GLU A 51 1.93 -12.48 2.97
CA GLU A 51 1.18 -12.03 4.13
C GLU A 51 1.00 -13.21 5.09
N VAL A 52 0.47 -12.93 6.28
CA VAL A 52 0.17 -13.98 7.24
C VAL A 52 -1.33 -14.11 7.39
N LYS A 53 -1.82 -15.34 7.33
CA LYS A 53 -3.24 -15.65 7.56
C LYS A 53 -3.36 -16.57 8.75
N SER A 54 -4.40 -16.35 9.56
CA SER A 54 -4.69 -17.22 10.69
C SER A 54 -5.27 -18.53 10.20
N ARG A 55 -4.77 -19.63 10.74
CA ARG A 55 -5.33 -20.96 10.48
C ARG A 55 -5.43 -21.73 11.79
N ARG A 56 -6.54 -22.39 11.98
CA ARG A 56 -6.77 -23.24 13.15
C ARG A 56 -6.39 -24.67 12.84
N VAL A 57 -5.46 -25.22 13.63
CA VAL A 57 -5.02 -26.60 13.49
C VAL A 57 -4.99 -27.22 14.88
N GLY A 58 -5.77 -28.29 15.11
CA GLY A 58 -5.78 -29.01 16.38
C GLY A 58 -6.16 -28.14 17.58
N GLY A 59 -7.04 -27.17 17.41
CA GLY A 59 -7.47 -26.27 18.48
C GLY A 59 -6.56 -25.07 18.73
N ALA A 60 -5.38 -25.01 18.10
CA ALA A 60 -4.47 -23.87 18.17
C ALA A 60 -4.59 -23.02 16.91
N THR A 61 -4.38 -21.72 17.07
CA THR A 61 -4.40 -20.77 15.93
C THR A 61 -2.99 -20.40 15.57
N TYR A 62 -2.63 -20.57 14.30
CA TYR A 62 -1.31 -20.27 13.78
C TYR A 62 -1.38 -19.15 12.75
N GLN A 63 -0.38 -18.28 12.75
CA GLN A 63 -0.20 -17.27 11.73
C GLN A 63 0.64 -17.88 10.61
N VAL A 64 0.01 -18.20 9.48
CA VAL A 64 0.63 -18.95 8.40
C VAL A 64 1.02 -18.01 7.27
N PRO A 65 2.31 -17.94 6.87
CA PRO A 65 2.70 -17.10 5.73
C PRO A 65 2.20 -17.71 4.43
N VAL A 66 1.62 -16.87 3.57
CA VAL A 66 1.11 -17.28 2.27
C VAL A 66 1.51 -16.26 1.22
N GLU A 67 1.75 -16.74 -0.01
CA GLU A 67 2.03 -15.86 -1.13
C GLU A 67 0.77 -15.09 -1.53
N ILE A 68 0.96 -13.87 -2.01
CA ILE A 68 -0.14 -12.99 -2.39
C ILE A 68 -0.22 -12.92 -3.92
N ARG A 69 -1.43 -13.06 -4.47
CA ARG A 69 -1.67 -12.91 -5.91
C ARG A 69 -1.47 -11.45 -6.31
N ASP A 70 -1.06 -11.21 -7.57
CA ASP A 70 -0.76 -9.87 -8.07
C ASP A 70 -1.92 -8.88 -7.88
N SER A 71 -3.16 -9.29 -8.15
CA SER A 71 -4.31 -8.41 -7.97
C SER A 71 -4.50 -7.98 -6.52
N ARG A 72 -4.28 -8.88 -5.58
CA ARG A 72 -4.36 -8.56 -4.16
C ARG A 72 -3.16 -7.72 -3.69
N ARG A 73 -1.99 -7.93 -4.27
CA ARG A 73 -0.81 -7.11 -3.97
C ARG A 73 -1.05 -5.64 -4.29
N GLU A 74 -1.61 -5.38 -5.48
CA GLU A 74 -1.97 -4.01 -5.88
C GLU A 74 -3.02 -3.42 -4.94
N ALA A 75 -4.07 -4.17 -4.63
CA ALA A 75 -5.13 -3.72 -3.74
C ALA A 75 -4.60 -3.38 -2.34
N LEU A 76 -3.72 -4.22 -1.79
CA LEU A 76 -3.11 -3.98 -0.49
C LEU A 76 -2.21 -2.75 -0.52
N ALA A 77 -1.40 -2.58 -1.57
CA ALA A 77 -0.54 -1.41 -1.70
C ALA A 77 -1.36 -0.11 -1.72
N MET A 78 -2.41 -0.08 -2.53
CA MET A 78 -3.29 1.09 -2.62
C MET A 78 -3.97 1.39 -1.28
N ARG A 79 -4.50 0.35 -0.64
CA ARG A 79 -5.17 0.48 0.66
C ARG A 79 -4.23 1.02 1.73
N TRP A 80 -3.02 0.49 1.81
CA TRP A 80 -2.04 0.92 2.81
C TRP A 80 -1.58 2.35 2.59
N ILE A 81 -1.39 2.75 1.34
CA ILE A 81 -1.04 4.13 1.01
C ILE A 81 -2.18 5.09 1.40
N ILE A 82 -3.42 4.74 1.09
CA ILE A 82 -4.59 5.55 1.44
C ILE A 82 -4.75 5.66 2.96
N GLU A 83 -4.65 4.55 3.67
CA GLU A 83 -4.73 4.55 5.14
C GLU A 83 -3.63 5.39 5.78
N ALA A 84 -2.40 5.27 5.29
CA ALA A 84 -1.28 6.05 5.78
C ALA A 84 -1.48 7.55 5.52
N ALA A 85 -2.00 7.90 4.34
CA ALA A 85 -2.30 9.29 4.01
C ALA A 85 -3.38 9.86 4.94
N ARG A 86 -4.41 9.08 5.25
CA ARG A 86 -5.48 9.52 6.16
C ARG A 86 -5.00 9.78 7.58
N LYS A 87 -4.00 9.06 8.02
CA LYS A 87 -3.43 9.20 9.37
C LYS A 87 -2.43 10.35 9.46
N ARG A 88 -2.01 10.87 8.35
CA ARG A 88 -1.03 11.94 8.27
C ARG A 88 -1.67 13.27 8.59
N SER A 89 -1.03 14.13 9.38
CA SER A 89 -1.50 15.49 9.58
C SER A 89 -1.11 16.36 8.38
N GLY A 90 -2.04 17.19 7.91
CA GLY A 90 -1.81 18.04 6.75
C GLY A 90 -3.07 18.79 6.34
N HIS A 91 -2.95 19.57 5.28
CA HIS A 91 -4.01 20.47 4.81
C HIS A 91 -4.95 19.83 3.79
N GLY A 92 -5.30 18.58 4.01
CA GLY A 92 -6.25 17.86 3.16
C GLY A 92 -5.64 16.62 2.55
N MET A 93 -6.52 15.80 1.97
CA MET A 93 -6.13 14.49 1.45
C MET A 93 -5.14 14.57 0.29
N ALA A 94 -5.24 15.59 -0.55
CA ALA A 94 -4.30 15.76 -1.67
C ALA A 94 -2.87 15.97 -1.18
N ASP A 95 -2.67 16.78 -0.15
CA ASP A 95 -1.36 16.99 0.46
C ASP A 95 -0.82 15.74 1.11
N THR A 96 -1.63 15.09 1.94
CA THR A 96 -1.21 13.91 2.67
C THR A 96 -0.94 12.74 1.73
N LEU A 97 -1.75 12.56 0.71
CA LEU A 97 -1.56 11.51 -0.29
C LEU A 97 -0.28 11.74 -1.10
N SER A 98 -0.03 12.98 -1.56
CA SER A 98 1.18 13.28 -2.30
C SER A 98 2.44 13.06 -1.46
N ALA A 99 2.40 13.45 -0.19
CA ALA A 99 3.51 13.25 0.73
C ALA A 99 3.78 11.75 0.96
N GLU A 100 2.73 10.96 1.15
CA GLU A 100 2.87 9.51 1.35
C GLU A 100 3.40 8.82 0.10
N LEU A 101 2.92 9.22 -1.09
CA LEU A 101 3.41 8.66 -2.35
C LEU A 101 4.88 8.98 -2.56
N LEU A 102 5.31 10.19 -2.22
CA LEU A 102 6.71 10.58 -2.34
C LEU A 102 7.59 9.78 -1.38
N ASP A 103 7.14 9.61 -0.14
CA ASP A 103 7.87 8.80 0.84
C ASP A 103 7.96 7.35 0.39
N ALA A 104 6.88 6.77 -0.13
CA ALA A 104 6.89 5.41 -0.64
C ALA A 104 7.82 5.26 -1.85
N PHE A 105 7.88 6.26 -2.71
CA PHE A 105 8.81 6.30 -3.83
C PHE A 105 10.27 6.22 -3.34
N ASN A 106 10.55 6.83 -2.22
CA ASN A 106 11.89 6.84 -1.60
C ASN A 106 12.11 5.71 -0.60
N ASN A 107 11.26 4.70 -0.60
CA ASN A 107 11.33 3.54 0.31
C ASN A 107 11.22 3.95 1.78
N THR A 108 10.37 4.92 2.08
CA THR A 108 10.09 5.37 3.44
C THR A 108 8.58 5.54 3.63
N GLY A 109 8.18 5.96 4.82
CA GLY A 109 6.78 6.24 5.13
C GLY A 109 6.05 5.08 5.78
N THR A 110 4.84 5.35 6.24
CA THR A 110 4.03 4.39 7.01
C THR A 110 3.60 3.18 6.19
N ALA A 111 3.20 3.41 4.92
CA ALA A 111 2.78 2.32 4.05
C ALA A 111 3.95 1.37 3.76
N PHE A 112 5.12 1.91 3.45
CA PHE A 112 6.32 1.11 3.22
C PHE A 112 6.72 0.33 4.47
N LYS A 113 6.64 0.96 5.63
CA LYS A 113 6.91 0.30 6.90
C LYS A 113 5.95 -0.87 7.15
N LYS A 114 4.68 -0.70 6.81
CA LYS A 114 3.68 -1.75 6.95
C LYS A 114 4.02 -2.97 6.08
N LYS A 115 4.50 -2.74 4.86
CA LYS A 115 5.00 -3.82 4.01
C LYS A 115 6.18 -4.53 4.67
N GLU A 116 7.16 -3.79 5.18
CA GLU A 116 8.33 -4.36 5.86
C GLU A 116 7.92 -5.17 7.09
N ASP A 117 7.00 -4.63 7.89
CA ASP A 117 6.50 -5.33 9.08
C ASP A 117 5.76 -6.62 8.71
N THR A 118 4.98 -6.61 7.64
CA THR A 118 4.28 -7.80 7.15
C THR A 118 5.28 -8.86 6.70
N HIS A 119 6.35 -8.45 5.98
CA HIS A 119 7.39 -9.37 5.55
C HIS A 119 8.16 -9.95 6.75
N LYS A 120 8.44 -9.15 7.75
CA LYS A 120 9.10 -9.62 8.99
C LYS A 120 8.21 -10.61 9.73
N MET A 121 6.91 -10.35 9.81
CA MET A 121 5.96 -11.26 10.43
C MET A 121 5.90 -12.59 9.70
N ALA A 122 5.88 -12.56 8.37
CA ALA A 122 5.88 -13.77 7.56
C ALA A 122 7.18 -14.56 7.77
N GLU A 123 8.32 -13.88 7.85
CA GLU A 123 9.61 -14.54 8.11
C GLU A 123 9.65 -15.15 9.51
N ALA A 124 9.12 -14.44 10.51
CA ALA A 124 9.05 -14.95 11.88
C ALA A 124 8.17 -16.20 12.00
N ASN A 125 7.15 -16.31 11.13
CA ASN A 125 6.24 -17.46 11.12
C ASN A 125 6.56 -18.48 10.03
N LYS A 126 7.72 -18.40 9.44
CA LYS A 126 8.17 -19.27 8.35
C LYS A 126 8.04 -20.77 8.68
N ALA A 127 8.27 -21.14 9.94
CA ALA A 127 8.15 -22.52 10.39
C ALA A 127 6.74 -23.10 10.20
N PHE A 128 5.72 -22.25 10.11
CA PHE A 128 4.33 -22.67 9.95
C PHE A 128 3.87 -22.71 8.50
N ALA A 129 4.77 -22.49 7.54
CA ALA A 129 4.42 -22.49 6.11
C ALA A 129 3.78 -23.81 5.66
N HIS A 130 4.13 -24.93 6.28
CA HIS A 130 3.56 -26.24 5.96
C HIS A 130 2.08 -26.38 6.34
N TYR A 131 1.53 -25.43 7.09
CA TYR A 131 0.08 -25.39 7.40
C TYR A 131 -0.72 -24.63 6.33
N ARG A 132 -0.11 -24.22 5.24
CA ARG A 132 -0.82 -23.52 4.15
C ARG A 132 -1.97 -24.34 3.60
N TRP A 133 -3.03 -23.61 3.19
CA TRP A 133 -4.16 -24.20 2.48
C TRP A 133 -3.79 -24.63 1.06
#